data_3d6daff3b402b751c11c2446b2114b24
#
_entry.id   3d6daff3b402b751c11c2446b2114b24
#
_cell.length_a   1.000
_cell.length_b   1.000
_cell.length_c   1.000
_cell.angle_alpha   90.00
_cell.angle_beta   90.00
_cell.angle_gamma   90.00
#
_symmetry.space_group_name_H-M   'P 1'
#
loop_
_entity.id
_entity.type
_entity.pdbx_description
1 polymer ?
#
loop_
_entity_poly.entity_id
_entity_poly.type
_entity_poly.pdbx_seq_one_letter_code
_entity_poly.pdbx_strand_id
1 'polypeptide(L)'
;MHILVVDDDIPTVEVIRTSLHWDLLGIDRVETAYDYTEAQNKICASQPDIILCDIEMPRGSGLDLLRWLREEKRDCEFVFLTCHANFDYAKTALQY
;
A
#
# COMPACT_ATOMS: atom_id res chain seq x y z
N MET A 1 5.17 -11.57 -9.39
CA MET A 1 5.33 -10.44 -8.45
C MET A 1 4.04 -10.27 -7.64
N HIS A 2 4.17 -10.02 -6.37
CA HIS A 2 3.05 -9.94 -5.42
C HIS A 2 2.83 -8.49 -5.00
N ILE A 3 1.59 -8.01 -5.08
CA ILE A 3 1.22 -6.66 -4.66
C ILE A 3 0.18 -6.70 -3.53
N LEU A 4 0.33 -5.79 -2.57
CA LEU A 4 -0.65 -5.56 -1.51
C LEU A 4 -1.26 -4.18 -1.70
N VAL A 5 -2.58 -4.10 -1.78
CA VAL A 5 -3.32 -2.84 -1.89
C VAL A 5 -3.93 -2.54 -0.51
N VAL A 6 -3.59 -1.38 0.03
CA VAL A 6 -4.02 -0.96 1.37
C VAL A 6 -4.83 0.32 1.28
N ASP A 7 -6.11 0.25 1.63
CA ASP A 7 -7.02 1.41 1.63
C ASP A 7 -8.23 1.05 2.49
N ASP A 8 -8.69 1.98 3.32
CA ASP A 8 -9.87 1.77 4.16
C ASP A 8 -11.19 1.87 3.39
N ASP A 9 -11.15 2.39 2.18
CA ASP A 9 -12.33 2.52 1.32
C ASP A 9 -12.49 1.26 0.47
N ILE A 10 -13.37 0.36 0.89
CA ILE A 10 -13.59 -0.92 0.22
C ILE A 10 -13.93 -0.77 -1.26
N PRO A 11 -14.85 0.14 -1.68
CA PRO A 11 -15.11 0.33 -3.11
C PRO A 11 -13.88 0.72 -3.92
N THR A 12 -13.02 1.58 -3.37
CA THR A 12 -11.77 1.99 -4.03
C THR A 12 -10.86 0.79 -4.25
N VAL A 13 -10.69 -0.06 -3.23
CA VAL A 13 -9.88 -1.27 -3.33
C VAL A 13 -10.42 -2.19 -4.43
N GLU A 14 -11.73 -2.38 -4.49
CA GLU A 14 -12.36 -3.23 -5.50
C GLU A 14 -12.15 -2.68 -6.91
N VAL A 15 -12.27 -1.36 -7.10
CA VAL A 15 -12.02 -0.73 -8.40
C VAL A 15 -10.57 -0.95 -8.83
N ILE A 16 -9.62 -0.74 -7.93
CA ILE A 16 -8.20 -0.95 -8.21
C ILE A 16 -7.94 -2.41 -8.57
N ARG A 17 -8.47 -3.32 -7.77
CA ARG A 17 -8.24 -4.76 -7.95
C ARG A 17 -8.78 -5.26 -9.28
N THR A 18 -9.92 -4.72 -9.74
CA THR A 18 -10.61 -5.23 -10.93
C THR A 18 -10.33 -4.44 -12.21
N SER A 19 -9.86 -3.19 -12.10
CA SER A 19 -9.71 -2.30 -13.26
C SER A 19 -8.32 -2.37 -13.91
N LEU A 20 -7.32 -2.83 -13.20
CA LEU A 20 -5.97 -2.90 -13.73
C LEU A 20 -5.67 -4.30 -14.30
N HIS A 21 -4.89 -4.32 -15.35
CA HIS A 21 -4.44 -5.56 -15.98
C HIS A 21 -3.15 -6.03 -15.29
N TRP A 22 -3.31 -6.62 -14.12
CA TRP A 22 -2.20 -7.04 -13.27
C TRP A 22 -1.26 -8.02 -13.96
N ASP A 23 -1.81 -8.93 -14.76
CA ASP A 23 -1.03 -9.90 -15.50
C ASP A 23 -0.08 -9.25 -16.52
N LEU A 24 -0.53 -8.18 -17.17
CA LEU A 24 0.28 -7.43 -18.13
C LEU A 24 1.42 -6.67 -17.43
N LEU A 25 1.25 -6.36 -16.14
CA LEU A 25 2.26 -5.68 -15.33
C LEU A 25 3.22 -6.66 -14.66
N GLY A 26 3.07 -7.96 -14.90
CA GLY A 26 3.90 -8.98 -14.28
C GLY A 26 3.50 -9.30 -12.84
N ILE A 27 2.30 -8.94 -12.43
CA ILE A 27 1.79 -9.18 -11.09
C ILE A 27 0.84 -10.37 -11.13
N ASP A 28 1.19 -11.43 -10.44
CA ASP A 28 0.45 -12.69 -10.41
C ASP A 28 -0.38 -12.88 -9.15
N ARG A 29 -0.15 -12.07 -8.12
CA ARG A 29 -0.91 -12.15 -6.87
C ARG A 29 -1.23 -10.76 -6.36
N VAL A 30 -2.53 -10.52 -6.10
CA VAL A 30 -3.03 -9.25 -5.55
C VAL A 30 -3.72 -9.56 -4.24
N GLU A 31 -3.24 -8.99 -3.14
CA GLU A 31 -3.89 -9.05 -1.84
C GLU A 31 -4.37 -7.66 -1.45
N THR A 32 -5.30 -7.60 -0.51
CA THR A 32 -5.90 -6.35 -0.05
C THR A 32 -5.87 -6.29 1.47
N ALA A 33 -5.77 -5.07 2.00
CA ALA A 33 -5.89 -4.79 3.42
C ALA A 33 -6.65 -3.49 3.60
N TYR A 34 -7.47 -3.40 4.63
CA TYR A 34 -8.37 -2.27 4.81
C TYR A 34 -8.00 -1.37 5.97
N ASP A 35 -6.97 -1.71 6.74
CA ASP A 35 -6.45 -0.87 7.80
C ASP A 35 -4.97 -1.15 8.04
N TYR A 36 -4.36 -0.34 8.92
CA TYR A 36 -2.94 -0.41 9.24
C TYR A 36 -2.55 -1.78 9.83
N THR A 37 -3.32 -2.26 10.80
CA THR A 37 -3.02 -3.53 11.48
C THR A 37 -3.11 -4.72 10.52
N GLU A 38 -4.15 -4.75 9.70
CA GLU A 38 -4.32 -5.80 8.69
C GLU A 38 -3.16 -5.77 7.69
N ALA A 39 -2.74 -4.56 7.27
CA ALA A 39 -1.62 -4.41 6.36
C ALA A 39 -0.33 -4.96 6.98
N GLN A 40 -0.04 -4.64 8.24
CA GLN A 40 1.13 -5.16 8.93
C GLN A 40 1.11 -6.70 8.99
N ASN A 41 -0.04 -7.27 9.31
CA ASN A 41 -0.18 -8.72 9.40
C ASN A 41 0.06 -9.40 8.06
N LYS A 42 -0.47 -8.83 6.97
CA LYS A 42 -0.28 -9.40 5.64
C LYS A 42 1.14 -9.23 5.13
N ILE A 43 1.78 -8.12 5.43
CA ILE A 43 3.19 -7.90 5.08
C ILE A 43 4.07 -8.94 5.75
N CYS A 44 3.85 -9.22 7.02
CA CYS A 44 4.61 -10.22 7.76
C CYS A 44 4.36 -11.64 7.23
N ALA A 45 3.13 -11.95 6.84
CA ALA A 45 2.75 -13.28 6.41
C ALA A 45 3.15 -13.58 4.96
N SER A 46 2.99 -12.62 4.06
CA SER A 46 3.10 -12.83 2.61
C SER A 46 4.31 -12.16 1.96
N GLN A 47 4.91 -11.18 2.61
CA GLN A 47 6.07 -10.43 2.12
C GLN A 47 5.88 -9.93 0.69
N PRO A 48 4.94 -8.99 0.45
CA PRO A 48 4.68 -8.50 -0.89
C PRO A 48 5.89 -7.76 -1.48
N ASP A 49 5.99 -7.76 -2.79
CA ASP A 49 7.05 -7.04 -3.51
C ASP A 49 6.73 -5.56 -3.64
N ILE A 50 5.44 -5.23 -3.81
CA ILE A 50 4.96 -3.87 -3.99
C ILE A 50 3.79 -3.63 -3.05
N ILE A 51 3.74 -2.44 -2.44
CA ILE A 51 2.62 -2.00 -1.62
C ILE A 51 2.04 -0.74 -2.23
N LEU A 52 0.75 -0.78 -2.59
CA LEU A 52 -0.03 0.40 -2.94
C LEU A 52 -0.85 0.77 -1.71
N CYS A 53 -0.62 1.95 -1.16
CA CYS A 53 -1.23 2.33 0.11
C CYS A 53 -1.84 3.72 0.06
N ASP A 54 -3.05 3.86 0.58
CA ASP A 54 -3.64 5.17 0.82
C ASP A 54 -2.88 5.88 1.94
N ILE A 55 -2.77 7.20 1.86
CA ILE A 55 -2.06 7.99 2.85
C ILE A 55 -2.85 8.04 4.15
N GLU A 56 -4.17 8.27 4.07
CA GLU A 56 -5.02 8.40 5.24
C GLU A 56 -5.80 7.12 5.51
N MET A 57 -5.55 6.51 6.67
CA MET A 57 -6.24 5.30 7.11
C MET A 57 -6.56 5.40 8.59
N PRO A 58 -7.64 4.71 9.07
CA PRO A 58 -7.89 4.62 10.50
C PRO A 58 -6.73 3.95 11.23
N ARG A 59 -6.43 4.41 12.44
CA ARG A 59 -5.45 3.82 13.36
C ARG A 59 -4.01 3.83 12.84
N GLY A 60 -3.71 4.72 11.90
CA GLY A 60 -2.36 4.87 11.37
C GLY A 60 -2.42 5.29 9.92
N SER A 61 -1.51 6.14 9.51
CA SER A 61 -1.45 6.63 8.13
C SER A 61 -0.59 5.74 7.27
N GLY A 62 -0.68 5.95 5.95
CA GLY A 62 0.23 5.28 5.01
C GLY A 62 1.67 5.67 5.26
N LEU A 63 1.92 6.89 5.73
CA LEU A 63 3.27 7.33 6.12
C LEU A 63 3.79 6.53 7.32
N ASP A 64 2.94 6.24 8.30
CA ASP A 64 3.31 5.42 9.44
C ASP A 64 3.68 4.01 9.00
N LEU A 65 2.93 3.45 8.06
CA LEU A 65 3.20 2.12 7.52
C LEU A 65 4.55 2.09 6.80
N LEU A 66 4.84 3.11 5.98
CA LEU A 66 6.12 3.20 5.28
C LEU A 66 7.27 3.30 6.26
N ARG A 67 7.12 4.14 7.30
CA ARG A 67 8.15 4.28 8.34
C ARG A 67 8.41 2.95 9.04
N TRP A 68 7.34 2.26 9.42
CA TRP A 68 7.46 0.94 10.05
C TRP A 68 8.20 -0.06 9.15
N LEU A 69 7.90 -0.07 7.84
CA LEU A 69 8.59 -0.94 6.89
C LEU A 69 10.08 -0.68 6.85
N ARG A 70 10.49 0.59 6.83
CA ARG A 70 11.91 0.95 6.77
C ARG A 70 12.61 0.65 8.09
N GLU A 71 11.94 0.81 9.22
CA GLU A 71 12.48 0.43 10.53
C GLU A 71 12.68 -1.07 10.64
N GLU A 72 11.77 -1.86 10.07
CA GLU A 72 11.88 -3.31 10.01
C GLU A 72 12.86 -3.79 8.93
N LYS A 73 13.46 -2.87 8.19
CA LYS A 73 14.40 -3.14 7.10
C LYS A 73 13.80 -4.07 6.04
N ARG A 74 12.52 -3.91 5.76
CA ARG A 74 11.83 -4.67 4.73
C ARG A 74 12.05 -4.00 3.38
N ASP A 75 12.50 -4.78 2.42
CA ASP A 75 12.87 -4.30 1.08
C ASP A 75 11.72 -4.55 0.12
N CYS A 76 10.80 -3.59 0.03
CA CYS A 76 9.68 -3.62 -0.90
C CYS A 76 9.44 -2.24 -1.47
N GLU A 77 8.89 -2.18 -2.68
CA GLU A 77 8.49 -0.92 -3.29
C GLU A 77 7.21 -0.42 -2.64
N PHE A 78 7.15 0.87 -2.37
CA PHE A 78 6.00 1.49 -1.73
C PHE A 78 5.49 2.65 -2.56
N VAL A 79 4.22 2.58 -2.97
CA VAL A 79 3.57 3.60 -3.80
C VAL A 79 2.33 4.10 -3.08
N PHE A 80 2.19 5.42 -2.98
CA PHE A 80 1.01 6.03 -2.39
C PHE A 80 -0.10 6.20 -3.40
N LEU A 81 -1.32 5.85 -2.99
CA LEU A 81 -2.54 6.18 -3.72
C LEU A 81 -3.03 7.52 -3.19
N THR A 82 -2.95 8.55 -4.01
CA THR A 82 -3.46 9.87 -3.61
C THR A 82 -4.73 10.16 -4.38
N CYS A 83 -5.87 9.98 -3.73
CA CYS A 83 -7.14 10.48 -4.26
C CYS A 83 -7.23 11.99 -4.12
N HIS A 84 -6.38 12.59 -3.31
CA HIS A 84 -6.31 14.02 -3.09
C HIS A 84 -4.88 14.48 -3.35
N ALA A 85 -4.71 15.47 -4.21
CA ALA A 85 -3.40 16.07 -4.48
C ALA A 85 -2.96 16.86 -3.24
N ASN A 86 -2.21 16.20 -2.37
CA ASN A 86 -1.61 16.85 -1.22
C ASN A 86 -0.09 16.80 -1.36
N PHE A 87 0.49 17.92 -1.75
CA PHE A 87 1.91 18.02 -2.01
C PHE A 87 2.78 17.77 -0.77
N ASP A 88 2.27 18.10 0.40
CA ASP A 88 3.02 17.89 1.65
C ASP A 88 3.24 16.40 1.92
N TYR A 89 2.21 15.60 1.71
CA TYR A 89 2.33 14.14 1.83
C TYR A 89 3.29 13.57 0.80
N ALA A 90 3.22 14.05 -0.44
CA ALA A 90 4.11 13.60 -1.50
C ALA A 90 5.57 13.90 -1.17
N LYS A 91 5.86 15.10 -0.64
CA LYS A 91 7.21 15.46 -0.21
C LYS A 91 7.71 14.55 0.90
N THR A 92 6.87 14.25 1.88
CA THR A 92 7.23 13.37 2.99
C THR A 92 7.52 11.96 2.48
N ALA A 93 6.71 11.45 1.55
CA ALA A 93 6.89 10.13 0.97
C ALA A 93 8.23 10.02 0.24
N LEU A 94 8.68 11.06 -0.44
CA LEU A 94 9.95 11.05 -1.16
C LEU A 94 11.17 10.97 -0.23
N GLN A 95 11.01 11.24 1.07
CA GLN A 95 12.08 11.12 2.05
C GLN A 95 12.28 9.68 2.53
N TYR A 96 11.35 8.82 2.29
CA TYR A 96 11.38 7.43 2.70
C TYR A 96 11.37 6.53 1.47
#